data_f3ca3a38a3e58bed8300cbe993749151
#
_entry.id   f3ca3a38a3e58bed8300cbe993749151
#
_cell.length_a   1.000
_cell.length_b   1.000
_cell.length_c   1.000
_cell.angle_alpha   90.00
_cell.angle_beta   90.00
_cell.angle_gamma   90.00
#
_symmetry.space_group_name_H-M   'P 1'
#
loop_
_entity.id
_entity.type
_entity.pdbx_description
1 polymer ?
#
loop_
_entity_poly.entity_id
_entity_poly.type
_entity_poly.pdbx_seq_one_letter_code
_entity_poly.pdbx_strand_id
1 'polypeptide(L)'
;MPIKLLSILLILFTLSACAPTAIVAVPSSIADRRTTGVQVEDQTIEFKATYEFQQIDGNFSASATSYNQNVLLTGESESQELKDKVESAVAKIEGVKAIYNEILVTKPLALKDKVKSKAKDYGITTNIKARLFKEETKSNLSPAHIKVVTERQIVHLMGIVSAKEAEEAEKIAKTSKGVVKVKTYFEIDNQYKKN
;
A
#
# COMPACT_ATOMS: atom_id res chain seq x y z
N MET A 1 24.50 -39.93 -37.09
CA MET A 1 23.82 -38.64 -37.22
C MET A 1 22.47 -38.52 -36.45
N PRO A 2 22.07 -39.41 -35.54
CA PRO A 2 20.83 -39.27 -34.77
C PRO A 2 20.95 -38.54 -33.42
N ILE A 3 22.17 -38.43 -32.87
CA ILE A 3 22.38 -37.88 -31.51
C ILE A 3 22.09 -36.37 -31.42
N LYS A 4 22.41 -35.62 -32.51
CA LYS A 4 22.14 -34.15 -32.53
C LYS A 4 20.67 -33.80 -32.64
N LEU A 5 19.85 -34.63 -33.29
CA LEU A 5 18.41 -34.45 -33.37
C LEU A 5 17.72 -34.73 -32.03
N LEU A 6 18.20 -35.71 -31.27
CA LEU A 6 17.69 -36.07 -29.96
C LEU A 6 17.98 -34.94 -28.92
N SER A 7 19.15 -34.29 -29.00
CA SER A 7 19.52 -33.15 -28.16
C SER A 7 18.67 -31.92 -28.44
N ILE A 8 18.31 -31.65 -29.69
CA ILE A 8 17.46 -30.54 -30.07
C ILE A 8 16.00 -30.76 -29.61
N LEU A 9 15.53 -32.01 -29.69
CA LEU A 9 14.20 -32.38 -29.22
C LEU A 9 14.08 -32.27 -27.68
N LEU A 10 15.14 -32.58 -26.94
CA LEU A 10 15.17 -32.45 -25.48
C LEU A 10 15.18 -30.98 -25.00
N ILE A 11 15.79 -30.08 -25.78
CA ILE A 11 15.84 -28.63 -25.47
C ILE A 11 14.48 -27.97 -25.73
N LEU A 12 13.71 -28.44 -26.70
CA LEU A 12 12.36 -27.92 -26.97
C LEU A 12 11.34 -28.30 -25.88
N PHE A 13 11.57 -29.35 -25.10
CA PHE A 13 10.65 -29.79 -24.03
C PHE A 13 10.82 -28.98 -22.72
N THR A 14 11.94 -28.29 -22.55
CA THR A 14 12.20 -27.50 -21.31
C THR A 14 11.64 -26.10 -21.32
N LEU A 15 11.11 -25.59 -22.46
CA LEU A 15 10.51 -24.23 -22.55
C LEU A 15 9.02 -24.18 -22.19
N SER A 16 8.38 -25.30 -21.86
CA SER A 16 6.95 -25.32 -21.49
C SER A 16 6.70 -25.13 -19.99
N ALA A 17 7.71 -24.83 -19.18
CA ALA A 17 7.59 -24.66 -17.72
C ALA A 17 7.30 -23.23 -17.27
N CYS A 18 6.95 -22.30 -18.18
CA CYS A 18 6.30 -21.05 -17.83
C CYS A 18 4.77 -21.18 -18.02
N ALA A 19 4.17 -22.18 -17.39
CA ALA A 19 2.78 -22.01 -17.01
C ALA A 19 2.79 -20.87 -15.96
N PRO A 20 2.00 -19.79 -16.15
CA PRO A 20 1.67 -18.94 -15.02
C PRO A 20 1.04 -19.91 -14.04
N THR A 21 1.72 -20.24 -12.96
CA THR A 21 1.06 -20.72 -11.77
C THR A 21 0.04 -19.62 -11.49
N ALA A 22 -1.21 -19.87 -11.88
CA ALA A 22 -2.31 -19.16 -11.30
C ALA A 22 -2.07 -19.32 -9.81
N ILE A 23 -1.46 -18.32 -9.19
CA ILE A 23 -1.52 -18.13 -7.77
C ILE A 23 -3.02 -18.03 -7.56
N VAL A 24 -3.61 -19.17 -7.20
CA VAL A 24 -4.91 -19.18 -6.57
C VAL A 24 -4.62 -18.36 -5.31
N ALA A 25 -4.79 -17.06 -5.43
CA ALA A 25 -4.86 -16.18 -4.30
C ALA A 25 -6.02 -16.74 -3.48
N VAL A 26 -5.67 -17.63 -2.55
CA VAL A 26 -6.59 -18.06 -1.50
C VAL A 26 -7.08 -16.76 -0.89
N PRO A 27 -8.37 -16.55 -0.86
CA PRO A 27 -8.92 -15.22 -0.74
C PRO A 27 -8.54 -14.60 0.61
N SER A 28 -7.51 -13.74 0.59
CA SER A 28 -7.39 -12.68 1.60
C SER A 28 -8.68 -11.83 1.64
N SER A 29 -9.52 -11.94 0.61
CA SER A 29 -10.83 -11.33 0.52
C SER A 29 -11.85 -11.80 1.58
N ILE A 30 -11.67 -12.98 2.19
CA ILE A 30 -12.57 -13.44 3.27
C ILE A 30 -12.30 -12.65 4.57
N ALA A 31 -11.07 -12.21 4.76
CA ALA A 31 -10.68 -11.41 5.93
C ALA A 31 -10.78 -9.90 5.67
N ASP A 32 -10.74 -9.45 4.42
CA ASP A 32 -10.84 -8.03 4.06
C ASP A 32 -12.30 -7.59 4.05
N ARG A 33 -12.60 -6.46 4.67
CA ARG A 33 -13.95 -5.88 4.74
C ARG A 33 -14.42 -5.22 3.45
N ARG A 34 -13.51 -5.02 2.48
CA ARG A 34 -13.83 -4.55 1.15
C ARG A 34 -14.29 -5.71 0.27
N THR A 35 -15.22 -5.46 -0.64
CA THR A 35 -15.55 -6.43 -1.70
C THR A 35 -14.37 -6.59 -2.66
N THR A 36 -14.29 -7.73 -3.35
CA THR A 36 -13.27 -7.96 -4.37
C THR A 36 -13.31 -6.88 -5.47
N GLY A 37 -14.51 -6.40 -5.84
CA GLY A 37 -14.66 -5.30 -6.80
C GLY A 37 -13.98 -4.03 -6.33
N VAL A 38 -14.20 -3.63 -5.09
CA VAL A 38 -13.54 -2.45 -4.49
C VAL A 38 -12.02 -2.63 -4.40
N GLN A 39 -11.53 -3.84 -4.09
CA GLN A 39 -10.07 -4.08 -4.08
C GLN A 39 -9.44 -3.91 -5.46
N VAL A 40 -10.11 -4.37 -6.52
CA VAL A 40 -9.68 -4.17 -7.92
C VAL A 40 -9.73 -2.69 -8.30
N GLU A 41 -10.77 -1.99 -7.86
CA GLU A 41 -10.94 -0.55 -8.11
C GLU A 41 -9.84 0.26 -7.41
N ASP A 42 -9.51 -0.06 -6.16
CA ASP A 42 -8.39 0.54 -5.42
C ASP A 42 -7.06 0.36 -6.17
N GLN A 43 -6.77 -0.84 -6.67
CA GLN A 43 -5.56 -1.09 -7.48
C GLN A 43 -5.57 -0.29 -8.79
N THR A 44 -6.72 -0.18 -9.43
CA THR A 44 -6.89 0.61 -10.66
C THR A 44 -6.62 2.09 -10.42
N ILE A 45 -7.11 2.63 -9.30
CA ILE A 45 -6.86 4.01 -8.87
C ILE A 45 -5.35 4.22 -8.64
N GLU A 46 -4.67 3.32 -7.90
CA GLU A 46 -3.22 3.41 -7.65
C GLU A 46 -2.42 3.39 -8.97
N PHE A 47 -2.81 2.55 -9.92
CA PHE A 47 -2.18 2.46 -11.23
C PHE A 47 -2.38 3.74 -12.06
N LYS A 48 -3.63 4.24 -12.16
CA LYS A 48 -3.94 5.49 -12.86
C LYS A 48 -3.19 6.68 -12.23
N ALA A 49 -3.15 6.76 -10.89
CA ALA A 49 -2.41 7.80 -10.19
C ALA A 49 -0.91 7.77 -10.54
N THR A 50 -0.31 6.58 -10.59
CA THR A 50 1.10 6.42 -10.97
C THR A 50 1.35 6.90 -12.40
N TYR A 51 0.43 6.63 -13.33
CA TYR A 51 0.50 7.12 -14.70
C TYR A 51 0.41 8.66 -14.75
N GLU A 52 -0.56 9.25 -14.05
CA GLU A 52 -0.72 10.71 -14.00
C GLU A 52 0.54 11.41 -13.42
N PHE A 53 1.18 10.82 -12.41
CA PHE A 53 2.42 11.38 -11.84
C PHE A 53 3.56 11.47 -12.86
N GLN A 54 3.61 10.56 -13.85
CA GLN A 54 4.61 10.58 -14.91
C GLN A 54 4.39 11.71 -15.92
N GLN A 55 3.19 12.30 -15.95
CA GLN A 55 2.84 13.42 -16.84
C GLN A 55 3.11 14.79 -16.19
N ILE A 56 3.53 14.82 -14.93
CA ILE A 56 3.77 16.06 -14.19
C ILE A 56 5.27 16.36 -14.18
N ASP A 57 5.65 17.48 -14.83
CA ASP A 57 7.01 17.97 -14.76
C ASP A 57 7.30 18.61 -13.40
N GLY A 58 8.47 18.33 -12.84
CA GLY A 58 8.94 18.90 -11.59
C GLY A 58 9.71 17.93 -10.71
N ASN A 59 10.30 18.47 -9.66
CA ASN A 59 11.10 17.68 -8.73
C ASN A 59 10.23 17.23 -7.55
N PHE A 60 9.64 16.06 -7.67
CA PHE A 60 8.84 15.43 -6.62
C PHE A 60 8.98 13.92 -6.66
N SER A 61 8.49 13.28 -5.61
CA SER A 61 8.36 11.83 -5.52
C SER A 61 7.09 11.52 -4.77
N ALA A 62 6.07 11.08 -5.49
CA ALA A 62 4.76 10.76 -4.93
C ALA A 62 4.44 9.27 -5.05
N SER A 63 3.67 8.77 -4.10
CA SER A 63 3.03 7.46 -4.13
C SER A 63 1.57 7.62 -3.75
N ALA A 64 0.69 6.94 -4.46
CA ALA A 64 -0.72 6.83 -4.12
C ALA A 64 -1.00 5.46 -3.51
N THR A 65 -1.76 5.42 -2.44
CA THR A 65 -2.29 4.19 -1.83
C THR A 65 -3.78 4.36 -1.67
N SER A 66 -4.56 3.48 -2.29
CA SER A 66 -6.02 3.49 -2.20
C SER A 66 -6.52 2.42 -1.24
N TYR A 67 -7.53 2.76 -0.45
CA TYR A 67 -8.28 1.84 0.38
C TYR A 67 -9.74 2.29 0.45
N ASN A 68 -10.63 1.46 -0.03
CA ASN A 68 -12.07 1.75 -0.18
C ASN A 68 -12.33 3.05 -0.98
N GLN A 69 -11.51 3.28 -2.05
CA GLN A 69 -11.56 4.46 -2.92
C GLN A 69 -11.13 5.79 -2.24
N ASN A 70 -10.65 5.71 -0.99
CA ASN A 70 -9.96 6.83 -0.35
C ASN A 70 -8.47 6.74 -0.64
N VAL A 71 -7.89 7.82 -1.14
CA VAL A 71 -6.50 7.84 -1.62
C VAL A 71 -5.61 8.61 -0.66
N LEU A 72 -4.58 7.95 -0.17
CA LEU A 72 -3.49 8.57 0.57
C LEU A 72 -2.34 8.87 -0.40
N LEU A 73 -1.93 10.13 -0.47
CA LEU A 73 -0.75 10.57 -1.19
C LEU A 73 0.40 10.78 -0.21
N THR A 74 1.52 10.10 -0.43
CA THR A 74 2.74 10.23 0.38
C THR A 74 3.93 10.53 -0.50
N GLY A 75 4.99 11.09 0.08
CA GLY A 75 6.23 11.39 -0.61
C GLY A 75 6.74 12.80 -0.34
N GLU A 76 7.44 13.38 -1.30
CA GLU A 76 8.11 14.67 -1.19
C GLU A 76 7.88 15.52 -2.45
N SER A 77 7.75 16.83 -2.27
CA SER A 77 7.65 17.81 -3.36
C SER A 77 8.47 19.04 -3.00
N GLU A 78 9.16 19.63 -3.98
CA GLU A 78 9.94 20.84 -3.76
C GLU A 78 9.08 22.10 -3.57
N SER A 79 7.80 22.06 -3.97
CA SER A 79 6.90 23.20 -3.82
C SER A 79 5.48 22.78 -3.49
N GLN A 80 4.71 23.72 -2.91
CA GLN A 80 3.28 23.54 -2.66
C GLN A 80 2.51 23.41 -3.99
N GLU A 81 2.91 24.15 -5.02
CA GLU A 81 2.28 24.08 -6.33
C GLU A 81 2.35 22.67 -6.94
N LEU A 82 3.51 22.00 -6.85
CA LEU A 82 3.66 20.62 -7.32
C LEU A 82 2.83 19.64 -6.48
N LYS A 83 2.80 19.83 -5.16
CA LYS A 83 1.93 19.04 -4.28
C LYS A 83 0.46 19.16 -4.70
N ASP A 84 -0.01 20.37 -4.99
CA ASP A 84 -1.39 20.64 -5.39
C ASP A 84 -1.69 20.11 -6.81
N LYS A 85 -0.71 20.15 -7.73
CA LYS A 85 -0.81 19.52 -9.05
C LYS A 85 -0.98 18.00 -8.95
N VAL A 86 -0.21 17.34 -8.08
CA VAL A 86 -0.31 15.89 -7.83
C VAL A 86 -1.70 15.54 -7.29
N GLU A 87 -2.20 16.28 -6.31
CA GLU A 87 -3.56 16.10 -5.78
C GLU A 87 -4.63 16.30 -6.84
N SER A 88 -4.52 17.38 -7.62
CA SER A 88 -5.47 17.72 -8.68
C SER A 88 -5.52 16.67 -9.80
N ALA A 89 -4.39 16.01 -10.10
CA ALA A 89 -4.35 14.92 -11.06
C ALA A 89 -5.10 13.69 -10.54
N VAL A 90 -4.92 13.34 -9.26
CA VAL A 90 -5.61 12.20 -8.63
C VAL A 90 -7.10 12.47 -8.45
N ALA A 91 -7.49 13.71 -8.16
CA ALA A 91 -8.90 14.08 -8.01
C ALA A 91 -9.75 13.88 -9.28
N LYS A 92 -9.12 13.78 -10.45
CA LYS A 92 -9.81 13.52 -11.73
C LYS A 92 -10.00 12.03 -12.02
N ILE A 93 -9.40 11.16 -11.23
CA ILE A 93 -9.51 9.71 -11.43
C ILE A 93 -10.89 9.25 -10.97
N GLU A 94 -11.62 8.61 -11.89
CA GLU A 94 -12.92 8.02 -11.60
C GLU A 94 -12.82 7.00 -10.46
N GLY A 95 -13.76 7.03 -9.53
CA GLY A 95 -13.83 6.15 -8.38
C GLY A 95 -13.17 6.73 -7.13
N VAL A 96 -12.40 7.81 -7.20
CA VAL A 96 -11.80 8.46 -6.02
C VAL A 96 -12.88 9.18 -5.20
N LYS A 97 -13.02 8.81 -3.92
CA LYS A 97 -13.98 9.41 -2.98
C LYS A 97 -13.39 10.56 -2.16
N ALA A 98 -12.17 10.34 -1.65
CA ALA A 98 -11.46 11.33 -0.86
C ALA A 98 -9.95 11.22 -1.07
N ILE A 99 -9.23 12.33 -0.84
CA ILE A 99 -7.78 12.38 -0.95
C ILE A 99 -7.21 12.92 0.36
N TYR A 100 -6.25 12.19 0.90
CA TYR A 100 -5.44 12.59 2.05
C TYR A 100 -4.03 12.92 1.54
N ASN A 101 -3.77 14.21 1.29
CA ASN A 101 -2.49 14.64 0.72
C ASN A 101 -1.45 14.89 1.82
N GLU A 102 -0.64 13.88 2.07
CA GLU A 102 0.44 13.87 3.04
C GLU A 102 1.83 14.04 2.42
N ILE A 103 1.90 14.50 1.16
CA ILE A 103 3.17 14.86 0.51
C ILE A 103 3.83 15.98 1.31
N LEU A 104 5.09 15.79 1.67
CA LEU A 104 5.89 16.77 2.38
C LEU A 104 6.46 17.80 1.41
N VAL A 105 6.21 19.08 1.66
CA VAL A 105 6.86 20.16 0.91
C VAL A 105 8.26 20.36 1.47
N THR A 106 9.24 19.80 0.77
CA THR A 106 10.64 19.84 1.14
C THR A 106 11.50 19.48 -0.05
N LYS A 107 12.80 19.83 -0.01
CA LYS A 107 13.73 19.34 -1.03
C LYS A 107 13.74 17.81 -1.02
N PRO A 108 13.42 17.14 -2.14
CA PRO A 108 13.46 15.69 -2.21
C PRO A 108 14.82 15.12 -1.86
N LEU A 109 14.82 13.99 -1.17
CA LEU A 109 16.04 13.32 -0.73
C LEU A 109 16.90 12.89 -1.93
N ALA A 110 18.22 13.02 -1.78
CA ALA A 110 19.17 12.39 -2.70
C ALA A 110 18.96 10.85 -2.71
N LEU A 111 19.26 10.20 -3.83
CA LEU A 111 18.99 8.76 -4.03
C LEU A 111 19.49 7.89 -2.87
N LYS A 112 20.71 8.12 -2.38
CA LYS A 112 21.31 7.37 -1.25
C LYS A 112 20.47 7.49 0.03
N ASP A 113 20.05 8.71 0.36
CA ASP A 113 19.28 8.97 1.58
C ASP A 113 17.83 8.48 1.43
N LYS A 114 17.27 8.56 0.22
CA LYS A 114 15.97 8.00 -0.11
C LYS A 114 15.95 6.48 0.09
N VAL A 115 16.95 5.75 -0.40
CA VAL A 115 17.08 4.29 -0.20
C VAL A 115 17.16 3.96 1.29
N LYS A 116 17.96 4.70 2.06
CA LYS A 116 18.10 4.51 3.51
C LYS A 116 16.79 4.81 4.25
N SER A 117 16.07 5.86 3.87
CA SER A 117 14.76 6.19 4.44
C SER A 117 13.74 5.07 4.16
N LYS A 118 13.62 4.64 2.91
CA LYS A 118 12.72 3.56 2.51
C LYS A 118 13.01 2.23 3.22
N ALA A 119 14.28 1.89 3.46
CA ALA A 119 14.65 0.70 4.21
C ALA A 119 14.18 0.77 5.68
N LYS A 120 14.28 1.95 6.33
CA LYS A 120 13.73 2.16 7.67
C LYS A 120 12.22 2.05 7.69
N ASP A 121 11.55 2.70 6.75
CA ASP A 121 10.09 2.72 6.63
C ASP A 121 9.53 1.31 6.40
N TYR A 122 10.23 0.51 5.56
CA TYR A 122 9.90 -0.91 5.37
C TYR A 122 10.01 -1.71 6.68
N GLY A 123 11.09 -1.50 7.45
CA GLY A 123 11.27 -2.14 8.75
C GLY A 123 10.17 -1.79 9.74
N ILE A 124 9.75 -0.51 9.79
CA ILE A 124 8.64 -0.04 10.64
C ILE A 124 7.33 -0.70 10.21
N THR A 125 7.00 -0.64 8.91
CA THR A 125 5.77 -1.25 8.36
C THR A 125 5.70 -2.74 8.69
N THR A 126 6.79 -3.48 8.48
CA THR A 126 6.85 -4.92 8.76
C THR A 126 6.68 -5.23 10.25
N ASN A 127 7.31 -4.44 11.12
CA ASN A 127 7.15 -4.59 12.57
C ASN A 127 5.70 -4.35 13.02
N ILE A 128 5.06 -3.28 12.51
CA ILE A 128 3.66 -2.98 12.85
C ILE A 128 2.75 -4.10 12.37
N LYS A 129 2.90 -4.57 11.13
CA LYS A 129 2.08 -5.69 10.59
C LYS A 129 2.25 -6.96 11.40
N ALA A 130 3.48 -7.30 11.81
CA ALA A 130 3.75 -8.47 12.66
C ALA A 130 3.08 -8.34 14.04
N ARG A 131 3.07 -7.14 14.61
CA ARG A 131 2.41 -6.87 15.90
C ARG A 131 0.88 -6.93 15.78
N LEU A 132 0.30 -6.38 14.71
CA LEU A 132 -1.12 -6.50 14.41
C LEU A 132 -1.52 -7.98 14.27
N PHE A 133 -0.73 -8.77 13.55
CA PHE A 133 -0.97 -10.22 13.41
C PHE A 133 -0.92 -10.96 14.75
N LYS A 134 0.00 -10.57 15.64
CA LYS A 134 0.07 -11.16 16.99
C LYS A 134 -1.15 -10.80 17.86
N GLU A 135 -1.69 -9.59 17.69
CA GLU A 135 -2.90 -9.17 18.42
C GLU A 135 -4.18 -9.79 17.84
N GLU A 136 -4.21 -10.18 16.57
CA GLU A 136 -5.35 -10.87 15.94
C GLU A 136 -5.76 -12.14 16.73
N THR A 137 -4.78 -12.82 17.33
CA THR A 137 -5.03 -14.00 18.17
C THR A 137 -5.71 -13.69 19.51
N LYS A 138 -5.70 -12.42 19.94
CA LYS A 138 -6.21 -11.98 21.24
C LYS A 138 -7.42 -11.06 21.14
N SER A 139 -7.52 -10.35 20.01
CA SER A 139 -8.58 -9.41 19.73
C SER A 139 -9.16 -9.66 18.33
N ASN A 140 -10.23 -8.97 17.97
CA ASN A 140 -10.81 -9.07 16.62
C ASN A 140 -10.06 -8.22 15.57
N LEU A 141 -8.90 -7.68 15.92
CA LEU A 141 -8.09 -6.82 15.08
C LEU A 141 -7.36 -7.65 14.02
N SER A 142 -7.93 -7.81 12.83
CA SER A 142 -7.24 -8.47 11.73
C SER A 142 -6.33 -7.50 10.96
N PRO A 143 -5.06 -7.89 10.71
CA PRO A 143 -4.16 -7.13 9.85
C PRO A 143 -4.71 -6.90 8.44
N ALA A 144 -5.63 -7.75 7.98
CA ALA A 144 -6.27 -7.62 6.68
C ALA A 144 -7.20 -6.40 6.59
N HIS A 145 -7.69 -5.90 7.72
CA HIS A 145 -8.56 -4.71 7.78
C HIS A 145 -7.80 -3.40 7.74
N ILE A 146 -6.45 -3.46 7.85
CA ILE A 146 -5.62 -2.27 8.03
C ILE A 146 -4.51 -2.20 6.98
N LYS A 147 -4.53 -1.16 6.16
CA LYS A 147 -3.43 -0.77 5.30
C LYS A 147 -2.45 0.09 6.10
N VAL A 148 -1.21 -0.36 6.20
CA VAL A 148 -0.13 0.37 6.88
C VAL A 148 0.82 0.92 5.82
N VAL A 149 0.96 2.24 5.76
CA VAL A 149 1.91 2.95 4.91
C VAL A 149 2.86 3.74 5.80
N THR A 150 4.16 3.61 5.57
CA THR A 150 5.16 4.40 6.30
C THR A 150 5.97 5.23 5.30
N GLU A 151 6.04 6.53 5.54
CA GLU A 151 6.86 7.46 4.80
C GLU A 151 7.62 8.36 5.76
N ARG A 152 8.96 8.38 5.69
CA ARG A 152 9.84 9.15 6.59
C ARG A 152 9.52 8.94 8.08
N GLN A 153 9.29 7.68 8.46
CA GLN A 153 8.96 7.25 9.84
C GLN A 153 7.60 7.80 10.35
N ILE A 154 6.81 8.42 9.47
CA ILE A 154 5.42 8.75 9.74
C ILE A 154 4.58 7.57 9.26
N VAL A 155 3.79 7.01 10.17
CA VAL A 155 2.90 5.88 9.87
C VAL A 155 1.50 6.40 9.58
N HIS A 156 0.97 5.96 8.46
CA HIS A 156 -0.40 6.22 8.03
C HIS A 156 -1.17 4.92 8.06
N LEU A 157 -2.30 4.91 8.75
CA LEU A 157 -3.19 3.76 8.88
C LEU A 157 -4.51 4.06 8.18
N MET A 158 -4.88 3.21 7.23
CA MET A 158 -6.19 3.23 6.57
C MET A 158 -6.91 1.92 6.85
N GLY A 159 -8.23 1.90 6.80
CA GLY A 159 -8.97 0.68 7.04
C GLY A 159 -10.45 0.93 7.32
N ILE A 160 -11.25 -0.13 7.18
CA ILE A 160 -12.63 -0.17 7.68
C ILE A 160 -12.57 -0.96 9.00
N VAL A 161 -12.76 -0.28 10.12
CA VAL A 161 -12.53 -0.84 11.46
C VAL A 161 -13.59 -0.37 12.45
N SER A 162 -13.81 -1.13 13.53
CA SER A 162 -14.57 -0.61 14.67
C SER A 162 -13.75 0.43 15.45
N ALA A 163 -14.41 1.24 16.26
CA ALA A 163 -13.73 2.23 17.10
C ALA A 163 -12.65 1.59 18.00
N LYS A 164 -12.92 0.41 18.56
CA LYS A 164 -11.98 -0.33 19.40
C LYS A 164 -10.76 -0.80 18.61
N GLU A 165 -10.97 -1.35 17.41
CA GLU A 165 -9.88 -1.79 16.54
C GLU A 165 -9.00 -0.60 16.09
N ALA A 166 -9.62 0.56 15.82
CA ALA A 166 -8.90 1.79 15.49
C ALA A 166 -7.95 2.21 16.62
N GLU A 167 -8.45 2.24 17.86
CA GLU A 167 -7.65 2.58 19.04
C GLU A 167 -6.49 1.61 19.25
N GLU A 168 -6.75 0.29 19.16
CA GLU A 168 -5.73 -0.74 19.31
C GLU A 168 -4.66 -0.63 18.20
N ALA A 169 -5.05 -0.45 16.94
CA ALA A 169 -4.13 -0.31 15.83
C ALA A 169 -3.25 0.94 15.97
N GLU A 170 -3.85 2.05 16.36
CA GLU A 170 -3.11 3.30 16.60
C GLU A 170 -2.12 3.13 17.75
N LYS A 171 -2.50 2.49 18.85
CA LYS A 171 -1.61 2.18 19.99
C LYS A 171 -0.43 1.30 19.57
N ILE A 172 -0.69 0.25 18.78
CA ILE A 172 0.36 -0.63 18.24
C ILE A 172 1.34 0.18 17.40
N ALA A 173 0.84 1.03 16.49
CA ALA A 173 1.69 1.86 15.66
C ALA A 173 2.52 2.86 16.49
N LYS A 174 1.90 3.61 17.41
CA LYS A 174 2.56 4.60 18.28
C LYS A 174 3.66 4.00 19.14
N THR A 175 3.51 2.75 19.58
CA THR A 175 4.49 2.05 20.42
C THR A 175 5.51 1.23 19.61
N SER A 176 5.48 1.30 18.29
CA SER A 176 6.43 0.58 17.43
C SER A 176 7.74 1.34 17.29
N LYS A 177 8.86 0.60 17.35
CA LYS A 177 10.21 1.19 17.30
C LYS A 177 10.43 1.93 15.98
N GLY A 178 10.94 3.16 16.10
CA GLY A 178 11.31 3.99 14.95
C GLY A 178 10.16 4.85 14.39
N VAL A 179 8.95 4.73 14.92
CA VAL A 179 7.80 5.59 14.56
C VAL A 179 7.97 6.96 15.19
N VAL A 180 7.85 8.00 14.37
CA VAL A 180 7.90 9.41 14.82
C VAL A 180 6.50 9.97 15.00
N LYS A 181 5.58 9.62 14.09
CA LYS A 181 4.20 10.10 14.12
C LYS A 181 3.26 9.04 13.53
N VAL A 182 2.04 9.00 14.03
CA VAL A 182 0.94 8.18 13.47
C VAL A 182 -0.18 9.10 13.03
N LYS A 183 -0.73 8.84 11.85
CA LYS A 183 -1.93 9.46 11.31
C LYS A 183 -2.91 8.36 10.91
N THR A 184 -4.17 8.55 11.18
CA THR A 184 -5.23 7.56 10.93
C THR A 184 -6.28 8.12 9.98
N TYR A 185 -6.71 7.29 9.03
CA TYR A 185 -7.72 7.55 8.01
C TYR A 185 -8.68 6.36 7.98
N PHE A 186 -9.22 6.04 9.16
CA PHE A 186 -10.14 4.92 9.33
C PHE A 186 -11.56 5.31 8.98
N GLU A 187 -12.25 4.41 8.31
CA GLU A 187 -13.71 4.38 8.24
C GLU A 187 -14.21 3.56 9.43
N ILE A 188 -14.97 4.19 10.32
CA ILE A 188 -15.48 3.52 11.51
C ILE A 188 -16.80 2.83 11.20
N ASP A 189 -16.78 1.51 11.26
CA ASP A 189 -17.96 0.65 11.13
C ASP A 189 -18.05 -0.30 12.31
N ASN A 190 -19.02 -0.04 13.19
CA ASN A 190 -19.25 -0.84 14.38
C ASN A 190 -20.16 -2.06 14.15
N GLN A 191 -20.61 -2.30 12.92
CA GLN A 191 -21.47 -3.47 12.61
C GLN A 191 -20.66 -4.77 12.53
N TYR A 192 -19.35 -4.67 12.27
CA TYR A 192 -18.46 -5.84 12.29
C TYR A 192 -18.15 -6.30 13.72
N LYS A 193 -19.17 -6.73 14.44
CA LYS A 193 -18.98 -7.48 15.69
C LYS A 193 -18.81 -8.96 15.33
N LYS A 194 -17.70 -9.55 15.74
CA LYS A 194 -17.57 -11.01 15.69
C LYS A 194 -18.60 -11.61 16.68
N ASN A 195 -19.56 -12.36 16.17
CA ASN A 195 -20.38 -13.24 16.99
C ASN A 195 -19.52 -14.33 17.60
#